data_c526b05a7e0380da85b1fde85165dbb5
#
_entry.id   c526b05a7e0380da85b1fde85165dbb5
#
_cell.length_a   1.000
_cell.length_b   1.000
_cell.length_c   1.000
_cell.angle_alpha   90.00
_cell.angle_beta   90.00
_cell.angle_gamma   90.00
#
_symmetry.space_group_name_H-M   'P 1'
#
loop_
_entity.id
_entity.type
_entity.pdbx_description
1 polymer ?
#
loop_
_entity_poly.entity_id
_entity_poly.type
_entity_poly.pdbx_seq_one_letter_code
_entity_poly.pdbx_strand_id
1 'polypeptide(L)'
;MVEFFGRSNSGKTQLAMQAALCASRSGFRALFVDTEGSFRPERLEGIARARGWGTAGLLDTIVYVRTDSASEQMELIRRMQGREATKECQLVVIDTLTRNFTTDMPGRQNLAGRQGALNVHLSEMARDAYINARAYLLTNRVTFGPVHEVGIGGRTVEQLVHASVRLDREGHSVRGTLVPEGGSILAEFGESGID
;
A
#
# COMPACT_ATOMS: atom_id res chain seq x y z
N MET A 1 -0.22 -10.41 -2.32
CA MET A 1 -0.74 -9.03 -2.25
C MET A 1 -1.59 -8.89 -1.00
N VAL A 2 -1.40 -7.83 -0.22
CA VAL A 2 -2.19 -7.51 0.98
C VAL A 2 -2.70 -6.07 0.84
N GLU A 3 -3.96 -5.85 1.20
CA GLU A 3 -4.57 -4.52 1.23
C GLU A 3 -4.78 -4.05 2.67
N PHE A 4 -4.39 -2.81 2.97
CA PHE A 4 -4.83 -2.06 4.15
C PHE A 4 -5.81 -0.98 3.72
N PHE A 5 -7.05 -1.06 4.16
CA PHE A 5 -8.06 -0.07 3.83
C PHE A 5 -8.70 0.54 5.08
N GLY A 6 -9.21 1.75 4.95
CA GLY A 6 -9.82 2.48 6.08
C GLY A 6 -10.00 3.96 5.79
N ARG A 7 -10.64 4.66 6.72
CA ARG A 7 -10.86 6.10 6.64
C ARG A 7 -9.54 6.88 6.63
N SER A 8 -9.59 8.15 6.28
CA SER A 8 -8.44 9.05 6.42
C SER A 8 -7.92 9.03 7.86
N ASN A 9 -6.61 9.13 8.03
CA ASN A 9 -5.93 9.10 9.34
C ASN A 9 -6.07 7.79 10.14
N SER A 10 -6.46 6.68 9.51
CA SER A 10 -6.50 5.37 10.18
C SER A 10 -5.12 4.66 10.29
N GLY A 11 -4.03 5.30 9.87
CA GLY A 11 -2.67 4.75 10.00
C GLY A 11 -2.15 3.97 8.79
N LYS A 12 -2.89 3.88 7.68
CA LYS A 12 -2.49 3.11 6.47
C LYS A 12 -1.09 3.46 5.96
N THR A 13 -0.85 4.74 5.67
CA THR A 13 0.45 5.25 5.21
C THR A 13 1.55 4.97 6.23
N GLN A 14 1.25 5.12 7.53
CA GLN A 14 2.19 4.84 8.60
C GLN A 14 2.62 3.37 8.62
N LEU A 15 1.66 2.44 8.52
CA LEU A 15 1.94 1.00 8.42
C LEU A 15 2.69 0.66 7.14
N ALA A 16 2.34 1.29 6.02
CA ALA A 16 3.00 1.08 4.74
C ALA A 16 4.48 1.53 4.78
N MET A 17 4.76 2.69 5.35
CA MET A 17 6.13 3.17 5.58
C MET A 17 6.90 2.25 6.53
N GLN A 18 6.27 1.83 7.62
CA GLN A 18 6.90 0.91 8.57
C GLN A 18 7.21 -0.46 7.96
N ALA A 19 6.33 -0.98 7.10
CA ALA A 19 6.59 -2.22 6.37
C ALA A 19 7.80 -2.10 5.43
N ALA A 20 7.93 -0.97 4.71
CA ALA A 20 9.10 -0.68 3.89
C ALA A 20 10.38 -0.61 4.72
N LEU A 21 10.33 0.02 5.88
CA LEU A 21 11.45 0.11 6.83
C LEU A 21 11.84 -1.28 7.39
N CYS A 22 10.85 -2.10 7.75
CA CYS A 22 11.09 -3.47 8.22
C CYS A 22 11.70 -4.36 7.12
N ALA A 23 11.25 -4.23 5.88
CA ALA A 23 11.85 -4.91 4.73
C ALA A 23 13.32 -4.52 4.55
N SER A 24 13.61 -3.21 4.57
CA SER A 24 14.96 -2.67 4.50
C SER A 24 15.86 -3.24 5.60
N ARG A 25 15.39 -3.24 6.83
CA ARG A 25 16.13 -3.81 7.96
C ARG A 25 16.41 -5.31 7.82
N SER A 26 15.52 -6.03 7.15
CA SER A 26 15.68 -7.46 6.87
C SER A 26 16.60 -7.74 5.67
N GLY A 27 17.24 -6.72 5.11
CA GLY A 27 18.16 -6.84 3.96
C GLY A 27 17.43 -6.86 2.61
N PHE A 28 16.12 -6.57 2.59
CA PHE A 28 15.34 -6.49 1.37
C PHE A 28 15.26 -5.06 0.85
N ARG A 29 15.09 -4.91 -0.45
CA ARG A 29 14.78 -3.61 -1.06
C ARG A 29 13.26 -3.44 -1.17
N ALA A 30 12.80 -2.22 -0.89
CA ALA A 30 11.40 -1.83 -1.04
C ALA A 30 11.27 -0.75 -2.11
N LEU A 31 10.22 -0.85 -2.94
CA LEU A 31 9.75 0.25 -3.78
C LEU A 31 8.52 0.85 -3.14
N PHE A 32 8.56 2.15 -2.86
CA PHE A 32 7.44 2.91 -2.34
C PHE A 32 6.85 3.80 -3.43
N VAL A 33 5.69 3.43 -3.95
CA VAL A 33 4.93 4.19 -4.95
C VAL A 33 3.94 5.08 -4.22
N ASP A 34 4.19 6.38 -4.25
CA ASP A 34 3.37 7.40 -3.59
C ASP A 34 2.47 8.10 -4.61
N THR A 35 1.16 7.97 -4.45
CA THR A 35 0.17 8.66 -5.29
C THR A 35 -0.39 9.93 -4.64
N GLU A 36 -0.19 10.10 -3.32
CA GLU A 36 -0.77 11.21 -2.55
C GLU A 36 0.24 12.31 -2.16
N GLY A 37 1.55 12.06 -2.27
CA GLY A 37 2.59 12.95 -1.77
C GLY A 37 2.72 12.89 -0.25
N SER A 38 2.44 11.74 0.31
CA SER A 38 2.38 11.54 1.76
C SER A 38 3.65 10.94 2.38
N PHE A 39 4.57 10.47 1.55
CA PHE A 39 5.83 9.89 2.01
C PHE A 39 6.70 10.92 2.73
N ARG A 40 7.22 10.55 3.89
CA ARG A 40 8.07 11.40 4.74
C ARG A 40 9.28 10.62 5.22
N PRO A 41 10.46 10.79 4.59
CA PRO A 41 11.69 10.11 5.01
C PRO A 41 12.04 10.37 6.47
N GLU A 42 11.78 11.58 6.96
CA GLU A 42 12.06 11.99 8.34
C GLU A 42 11.25 11.16 9.34
N ARG A 43 10.05 10.72 8.94
CA ARG A 43 9.24 9.84 9.78
C ARG A 43 9.83 8.44 9.87
N LEU A 44 10.36 7.91 8.76
CA LEU A 44 11.08 6.63 8.75
C LEU A 44 12.31 6.67 9.66
N GLU A 45 13.11 7.75 9.56
CA GLU A 45 14.25 7.94 10.46
C GLU A 45 13.82 8.04 11.93
N GLY A 46 12.75 8.76 12.22
CA GLY A 46 12.19 8.86 13.57
C GLY A 46 11.81 7.50 14.14
N ILE A 47 11.10 6.68 13.37
CA ILE A 47 10.73 5.31 13.75
C ILE A 47 11.98 4.45 13.99
N ALA A 48 12.96 4.50 13.09
CA ALA A 48 14.18 3.73 13.22
C ALA A 48 14.95 4.10 14.50
N ARG A 49 15.10 5.39 14.78
CA ARG A 49 15.76 5.87 16.01
C ARG A 49 15.01 5.45 17.27
N ALA A 50 13.69 5.61 17.30
CA ALA A 50 12.86 5.24 18.46
C ALA A 50 12.93 3.73 18.77
N ARG A 51 13.15 2.91 17.73
CA ARG A 51 13.35 1.46 17.86
C ARG A 51 14.80 1.06 18.12
N GLY A 52 15.73 2.01 18.25
CA GLY A 52 17.16 1.73 18.41
C GLY A 52 17.80 1.12 17.17
N TRP A 53 17.21 1.31 15.99
CA TRP A 53 17.79 0.83 14.74
C TRP A 53 18.77 1.87 14.17
N GLY A 54 19.90 1.40 13.68
CA GLY A 54 20.83 2.28 12.95
C GLY A 54 20.16 2.83 11.69
N THR A 55 20.32 4.13 11.42
CA THR A 55 19.73 4.78 10.25
C THR A 55 20.64 4.74 9.02
N ALA A 56 21.94 4.54 9.21
CA ALA A 56 22.92 4.52 8.12
C ALA A 56 22.62 3.36 7.14
N GLY A 57 22.44 3.71 5.87
CA GLY A 57 22.14 2.76 4.79
C GLY A 57 20.73 2.17 4.79
N LEU A 58 19.95 2.37 5.87
CA LEU A 58 18.62 1.78 5.99
C LEU A 58 17.63 2.35 4.97
N LEU A 59 17.71 3.65 4.70
CA LEU A 59 16.84 4.30 3.71
C LEU A 59 17.33 4.11 2.27
N ASP A 60 18.60 3.77 2.04
CA ASP A 60 19.18 3.59 0.71
C ASP A 60 18.57 2.39 -0.04
N THR A 61 17.94 1.48 0.69
CA THR A 61 17.24 0.32 0.13
C THR A 61 15.75 0.58 -0.13
N ILE A 62 15.25 1.78 0.20
CA ILE A 62 13.87 2.19 -0.08
C ILE A 62 13.88 3.12 -1.28
N VAL A 63 13.45 2.59 -2.42
CA VAL A 63 13.29 3.38 -3.65
C VAL A 63 11.94 4.09 -3.61
N TYR A 64 11.96 5.41 -3.73
CA TYR A 64 10.75 6.23 -3.77
C TYR A 64 10.41 6.63 -5.21
N VAL A 65 9.14 6.47 -5.59
CA VAL A 65 8.60 6.92 -6.86
C VAL A 65 7.26 7.60 -6.64
N ARG A 66 7.10 8.80 -7.18
CA ARG A 66 5.83 9.52 -7.27
C ARG A 66 5.15 9.18 -8.58
N THR A 67 3.84 8.94 -8.54
CA THR A 67 2.99 8.81 -9.73
C THR A 67 1.76 9.71 -9.58
N ASP A 68 1.46 10.49 -10.62
CA ASP A 68 0.39 11.49 -10.60
C ASP A 68 -0.81 11.10 -11.48
N SER A 69 -0.71 9.97 -12.21
CA SER A 69 -1.79 9.43 -13.04
C SER A 69 -1.88 7.90 -12.94
N ALA A 70 -3.07 7.35 -13.29
CA ALA A 70 -3.28 5.92 -13.37
C ALA A 70 -2.38 5.28 -14.45
N SER A 71 -2.17 5.95 -15.57
CA SER A 71 -1.30 5.46 -16.64
C SER A 71 0.16 5.36 -16.19
N GLU A 72 0.68 6.35 -15.48
CA GLU A 72 2.04 6.28 -14.91
C GLU A 72 2.19 5.15 -13.88
N GLN A 73 1.19 5.01 -13.00
CA GLN A 73 1.18 3.95 -11.99
C GLN A 73 1.16 2.56 -12.64
N MET A 74 0.36 2.35 -13.68
CA MET A 74 0.30 1.09 -14.42
C MET A 74 1.60 0.82 -15.18
N GLU A 75 2.13 1.84 -15.87
CA GLU A 75 3.35 1.73 -16.66
C GLU A 75 4.57 1.42 -15.76
N LEU A 76 4.62 1.98 -14.56
CA LEU A 76 5.68 1.66 -13.59
C LEU A 76 5.73 0.15 -13.31
N ILE A 77 4.58 -0.50 -13.04
CA ILE A 77 4.52 -1.93 -12.77
C ILE A 77 4.93 -2.74 -14.02
N ARG A 78 4.50 -2.35 -15.22
CA ARG A 78 4.91 -3.02 -16.47
C ARG A 78 6.41 -2.96 -16.68
N ARG A 79 7.01 -1.79 -16.46
CA ARG A 79 8.48 -1.61 -16.58
C ARG A 79 9.26 -2.42 -15.57
N MET A 80 8.70 -2.67 -14.40
CA MET A 80 9.34 -3.51 -13.38
C MET A 80 9.46 -4.98 -13.81
N GLN A 81 8.50 -5.48 -14.58
CA GLN A 81 8.45 -6.89 -14.97
C GLN A 81 9.64 -7.35 -15.82
N GLY A 82 10.31 -6.43 -16.52
CA GLY A 82 11.40 -6.75 -17.47
C GLY A 82 12.80 -6.29 -17.06
N ARG A 83 12.98 -5.58 -15.93
CA ARG A 83 14.27 -4.97 -15.57
C ARG A 83 14.99 -5.72 -14.45
N GLU A 84 16.25 -6.07 -14.69
CA GLU A 84 17.12 -6.69 -13.68
C GLU A 84 17.28 -5.85 -12.41
N ALA A 85 17.40 -4.52 -12.55
CA ALA A 85 17.56 -3.60 -11.43
C ALA A 85 16.35 -3.61 -10.45
N THR A 86 15.16 -4.03 -10.90
CA THR A 86 13.97 -4.14 -10.05
C THR A 86 13.76 -5.55 -9.50
N LYS A 87 14.50 -6.56 -9.98
CA LYS A 87 14.45 -7.93 -9.41
C LYS A 87 14.87 -7.97 -7.95
N GLU A 88 15.66 -6.99 -7.52
CA GLU A 88 16.10 -6.87 -6.14
C GLU A 88 15.04 -6.27 -5.19
N CYS A 89 13.94 -5.69 -5.70
CA CYS A 89 12.87 -5.18 -4.87
C CYS A 89 11.91 -6.31 -4.49
N GLN A 90 11.95 -6.74 -3.24
CA GLN A 90 11.09 -7.81 -2.73
C GLN A 90 9.76 -7.30 -2.20
N LEU A 91 9.68 -6.02 -1.81
CA LEU A 91 8.45 -5.38 -1.38
C LEU A 91 8.10 -4.21 -2.31
N VAL A 92 6.86 -4.16 -2.78
CA VAL A 92 6.28 -3.01 -3.49
C VAL A 92 5.11 -2.49 -2.66
N VAL A 93 5.21 -1.23 -2.25
CA VAL A 93 4.14 -0.50 -1.56
C VAL A 93 3.47 0.44 -2.54
N ILE A 94 2.13 0.46 -2.59
CA ILE A 94 1.37 1.46 -3.35
C ILE A 94 0.45 2.21 -2.38
N ASP A 95 0.76 3.49 -2.14
CA ASP A 95 0.03 4.37 -1.23
C ASP A 95 -0.47 5.63 -1.98
N THR A 96 -1.68 5.63 -2.45
CA THR A 96 -2.85 4.76 -2.33
C THR A 96 -3.18 4.10 -3.68
N LEU A 97 -3.61 2.86 -3.68
CA LEU A 97 -3.91 2.09 -4.89
C LEU A 97 -4.84 2.82 -5.86
N THR A 98 -5.97 3.34 -5.35
CA THR A 98 -7.10 3.78 -6.19
C THR A 98 -7.15 5.29 -6.45
N ARG A 99 -6.29 6.09 -5.84
CA ARG A 99 -6.36 7.55 -5.95
C ARG A 99 -6.26 8.03 -7.40
N ASN A 100 -5.23 7.63 -8.11
CA ASN A 100 -5.02 8.06 -9.49
C ASN A 100 -6.18 7.63 -10.41
N PHE A 101 -6.68 6.41 -10.26
CA PHE A 101 -7.84 5.91 -11.01
C PHE A 101 -9.11 6.73 -10.74
N THR A 102 -9.33 7.17 -9.50
CA THR A 102 -10.50 7.98 -9.16
C THR A 102 -10.36 9.42 -9.65
N THR A 103 -9.15 9.95 -9.70
CA THR A 103 -8.84 11.30 -10.18
C THR A 103 -8.96 11.39 -11.70
N ASP A 104 -8.38 10.42 -12.43
CA ASP A 104 -8.38 10.44 -13.92
C ASP A 104 -9.74 10.05 -14.49
N MET A 105 -10.51 9.24 -13.80
CA MET A 105 -11.82 8.74 -14.23
C MET A 105 -12.90 9.06 -13.18
N PRO A 106 -13.26 10.33 -12.97
CA PRO A 106 -14.21 10.74 -11.95
C PRO A 106 -15.65 10.42 -12.35
N GLY A 107 -16.54 10.33 -11.36
CA GLY A 107 -17.97 10.17 -11.56
C GLY A 107 -18.42 8.73 -11.82
N ARG A 108 -19.75 8.54 -11.75
CA ARG A 108 -20.38 7.22 -11.94
C ARG A 108 -20.34 6.73 -13.38
N GLN A 109 -20.38 7.65 -14.36
CA GLN A 109 -20.32 7.32 -15.78
C GLN A 109 -19.01 6.62 -16.17
N ASN A 110 -17.93 6.87 -15.44
CA ASN A 110 -16.61 6.26 -15.68
C ASN A 110 -16.33 5.02 -14.82
N LEU A 111 -17.32 4.56 -14.03
CA LEU A 111 -17.13 3.46 -13.09
C LEU A 111 -16.66 2.17 -13.77
N ALA A 112 -17.29 1.80 -14.88
CA ALA A 112 -16.93 0.58 -15.62
C ALA A 112 -15.49 0.65 -16.17
N GLY A 113 -15.12 1.77 -16.77
CA GLY A 113 -13.75 2.00 -17.29
C GLY A 113 -12.72 1.97 -16.17
N ARG A 114 -13.01 2.65 -15.05
CA ARG A 114 -12.14 2.65 -13.88
C ARG A 114 -11.95 1.25 -13.28
N GLN A 115 -13.03 0.48 -13.15
CA GLN A 115 -12.97 -0.90 -12.66
C GLN A 115 -12.18 -1.81 -13.63
N GLY A 116 -12.37 -1.64 -14.93
CA GLY A 116 -11.60 -2.36 -15.95
C GLY A 116 -10.10 -2.06 -15.85
N ALA A 117 -9.72 -0.77 -15.79
CA ALA A 117 -8.32 -0.36 -15.65
C ALA A 117 -7.70 -0.88 -14.33
N LEU A 118 -8.44 -0.79 -13.22
CA LEU A 118 -7.99 -1.29 -11.92
C LEU A 118 -7.80 -2.82 -11.94
N ASN A 119 -8.71 -3.56 -12.60
CA ASN A 119 -8.58 -5.01 -12.75
C ASN A 119 -7.32 -5.39 -13.54
N VAL A 120 -7.05 -4.71 -14.65
CA VAL A 120 -5.82 -4.91 -15.43
C VAL A 120 -4.59 -4.66 -14.56
N HIS A 121 -4.56 -3.54 -13.84
CA HIS A 121 -3.44 -3.17 -12.97
C HIS A 121 -3.18 -4.20 -11.87
N LEU A 122 -4.23 -4.62 -11.16
CA LEU A 122 -4.13 -5.66 -10.12
C LEU A 122 -3.69 -7.01 -10.69
N SER A 123 -4.16 -7.38 -11.88
CA SER A 123 -3.75 -8.61 -12.55
C SER A 123 -2.27 -8.59 -12.95
N GLU A 124 -1.78 -7.44 -13.42
CA GLU A 124 -0.35 -7.25 -13.72
C GLU A 124 0.51 -7.34 -12.46
N MET A 125 0.06 -6.76 -11.34
CA MET A 125 0.75 -6.89 -10.04
C MET A 125 0.72 -8.34 -9.52
N ALA A 126 -0.41 -9.05 -9.64
CA ALA A 126 -0.51 -10.44 -9.23
C ALA A 126 0.44 -11.33 -10.03
N ARG A 127 0.53 -11.09 -11.34
CA ARG A 127 1.48 -11.79 -12.21
C ARG A 127 2.92 -11.49 -11.82
N ASP A 128 3.27 -10.23 -11.57
CA ASP A 128 4.61 -9.84 -11.14
C ASP A 128 4.96 -10.43 -9.77
N ALA A 129 4.02 -10.41 -8.83
CA ALA A 129 4.19 -11.03 -7.51
C ALA A 129 4.54 -12.52 -7.62
N TYR A 130 3.85 -13.24 -8.50
CA TYR A 130 4.08 -14.66 -8.71
C TYR A 130 5.42 -14.95 -9.41
N ILE A 131 5.70 -14.25 -10.52
CA ILE A 131 6.88 -14.52 -11.35
C ILE A 131 8.19 -14.11 -10.66
N ASN A 132 8.15 -12.95 -9.97
CA ASN A 132 9.34 -12.32 -9.37
C ASN A 132 9.41 -12.51 -7.85
N ALA A 133 8.53 -13.32 -7.25
CA ALA A 133 8.43 -13.58 -5.80
C ALA A 133 8.37 -12.27 -4.97
N ARG A 134 7.59 -11.27 -5.44
CA ARG A 134 7.42 -9.97 -4.77
C ARG A 134 6.21 -9.93 -3.87
N ALA A 135 6.36 -9.32 -2.72
CA ALA A 135 5.24 -8.91 -1.87
C ALA A 135 4.69 -7.56 -2.34
N TYR A 136 3.37 -7.43 -2.41
CA TYR A 136 2.68 -6.16 -2.65
C TYR A 136 1.86 -5.79 -1.42
N LEU A 137 2.06 -4.56 -0.95
CA LEU A 137 1.28 -3.93 0.11
C LEU A 137 0.56 -2.72 -0.48
N LEU A 138 -0.75 -2.76 -0.44
CA LEU A 138 -1.61 -1.75 -1.03
C LEU A 138 -2.34 -1.02 0.08
N THR A 139 -2.30 0.30 0.09
CA THR A 139 -3.22 1.07 0.93
C THR A 139 -4.42 1.51 0.11
N ASN A 140 -5.58 1.63 0.75
CA ASN A 140 -6.81 2.01 0.06
C ASN A 140 -7.73 2.83 0.97
N ARG A 141 -8.55 3.68 0.37
CA ARG A 141 -9.60 4.43 1.08
C ARG A 141 -10.89 3.63 1.09
N VAL A 142 -11.79 3.99 1.99
CA VAL A 142 -13.14 3.43 2.05
C VAL A 142 -14.13 4.23 1.21
N THR A 143 -15.17 3.53 0.76
CA THR A 143 -16.40 4.09 0.22
C THR A 143 -17.59 3.39 0.85
N PHE A 144 -18.77 4.00 0.75
CA PHE A 144 -19.99 3.37 1.26
C PHE A 144 -20.41 2.24 0.32
N GLY A 145 -20.44 1.01 0.83
CA GLY A 145 -21.08 -0.13 0.21
C GLY A 145 -22.57 -0.21 0.57
N PRO A 146 -23.29 -1.22 0.07
CA PRO A 146 -24.73 -1.38 0.34
C PRO A 146 -25.08 -1.55 1.83
N VAL A 147 -24.20 -2.12 2.62
CA VAL A 147 -24.43 -2.48 4.04
C VAL A 147 -23.41 -1.83 4.97
N HIS A 148 -22.14 -1.72 4.53
CA HIS A 148 -21.04 -1.19 5.32
C HIS A 148 -20.00 -0.54 4.42
N GLU A 149 -19.03 0.14 5.03
CA GLU A 149 -17.88 0.70 4.32
C GLU A 149 -16.99 -0.42 3.76
N VAL A 150 -16.61 -0.27 2.51
CA VAL A 150 -15.69 -1.19 1.80
C VAL A 150 -14.53 -0.40 1.20
N GLY A 151 -13.44 -1.07 0.89
CA GLY A 151 -12.34 -0.48 0.13
C GLY A 151 -12.81 0.01 -1.25
N ILE A 152 -12.28 1.12 -1.73
CA ILE A 152 -12.57 1.60 -3.09
C ILE A 152 -12.10 0.54 -4.09
N GLY A 153 -12.93 0.23 -5.08
CA GLY A 153 -12.69 -0.87 -6.02
C GLY A 153 -13.45 -2.15 -5.66
N GLY A 154 -13.91 -2.27 -4.38
CA GLY A 154 -14.80 -3.34 -3.91
C GLY A 154 -14.36 -4.72 -4.38
N ARG A 155 -15.27 -5.47 -5.00
CA ARG A 155 -15.01 -6.86 -5.44
C ARG A 155 -13.79 -7.02 -6.35
N THR A 156 -13.44 -6.01 -7.16
CA THR A 156 -12.25 -6.08 -8.02
C THR A 156 -10.97 -6.21 -7.20
N VAL A 157 -10.86 -5.48 -6.10
CA VAL A 157 -9.71 -5.58 -5.20
C VAL A 157 -9.78 -6.87 -4.39
N GLU A 158 -10.93 -7.15 -3.76
CA GLU A 158 -11.15 -8.32 -2.90
C GLU A 158 -10.82 -9.66 -3.61
N GLN A 159 -11.08 -9.77 -4.90
CA GLN A 159 -10.82 -11.00 -5.67
C GLN A 159 -9.36 -11.22 -6.04
N LEU A 160 -8.54 -10.17 -6.04
CA LEU A 160 -7.16 -10.21 -6.52
C LEU A 160 -6.12 -10.05 -5.40
N VAL A 161 -6.52 -9.63 -4.20
CA VAL A 161 -5.66 -9.62 -3.03
C VAL A 161 -5.81 -10.91 -2.22
N HIS A 162 -4.75 -11.30 -1.51
CA HIS A 162 -4.77 -12.50 -0.66
C HIS A 162 -5.38 -12.23 0.71
N ALA A 163 -5.30 -10.98 1.17
CA ALA A 163 -5.87 -10.55 2.43
C ALA A 163 -6.19 -9.06 2.38
N SER A 164 -7.30 -8.67 3.00
CA SER A 164 -7.68 -7.28 3.24
C SER A 164 -7.81 -7.03 4.73
N VAL A 165 -7.14 -6.00 5.22
CA VAL A 165 -7.19 -5.59 6.62
C VAL A 165 -7.82 -4.21 6.69
N ARG A 166 -8.97 -4.13 7.37
CA ARG A 166 -9.60 -2.86 7.68
C ARG A 166 -8.89 -2.21 8.87
N LEU A 167 -8.54 -0.94 8.73
CA LEU A 167 -7.91 -0.16 9.78
C LEU A 167 -8.88 0.91 10.29
N ASP A 168 -9.22 0.81 11.56
CA ASP A 168 -10.05 1.76 12.29
C ASP A 168 -9.24 2.42 13.40
N ARG A 169 -9.25 3.75 13.47
CA ARG A 169 -8.58 4.50 14.53
C ARG A 169 -9.46 4.62 15.76
N GLU A 170 -8.91 4.26 16.91
CA GLU A 170 -9.54 4.33 18.22
C GLU A 170 -8.68 5.19 19.16
N GLY A 171 -8.83 6.53 19.06
CA GLY A 171 -7.99 7.47 19.85
C GLY A 171 -6.51 7.40 19.45
N HIS A 172 -5.68 6.92 20.37
CA HIS A 172 -4.24 6.69 20.13
C HIS A 172 -3.92 5.30 19.56
N SER A 173 -4.92 4.43 19.45
CA SER A 173 -4.75 3.07 18.94
C SER A 173 -5.29 2.92 17.53
N VAL A 174 -4.87 1.88 16.85
CA VAL A 174 -5.41 1.43 15.57
C VAL A 174 -5.85 -0.02 15.70
N ARG A 175 -7.08 -0.31 15.30
CA ARG A 175 -7.58 -1.69 15.18
C ARG A 175 -7.45 -2.15 13.74
N GLY A 176 -6.71 -3.22 13.53
CA GLY A 176 -6.67 -3.95 12.26
C GLY A 176 -7.63 -5.14 12.32
N THR A 177 -8.60 -5.21 11.41
CA THR A 177 -9.54 -6.33 11.31
C THR A 177 -9.37 -7.03 9.96
N LEU A 178 -9.08 -8.33 9.97
CA LEU A 178 -8.98 -9.14 8.75
C LEU A 178 -10.39 -9.37 8.18
N VAL A 179 -10.56 -9.09 6.90
CA VAL A 179 -11.85 -9.21 6.20
C VAL A 179 -11.72 -10.27 5.09
N PRO A 180 -12.65 -11.22 4.99
CA PRO A 180 -13.90 -11.39 5.76
C PRO A 180 -13.76 -12.20 7.06
N GLU A 181 -12.61 -12.72 7.41
CA GLU A 181 -12.42 -13.73 8.47
C GLU A 181 -12.65 -13.20 9.90
N GLY A 182 -12.63 -11.88 10.12
CA GLY A 182 -13.03 -11.25 11.38
C GLY A 182 -12.00 -11.28 12.51
N GLY A 183 -10.81 -11.83 12.30
CA GLY A 183 -9.70 -11.72 13.27
C GLY A 183 -9.25 -10.26 13.41
N SER A 184 -8.96 -9.79 14.63
CA SER A 184 -8.52 -8.41 14.85
C SER A 184 -7.31 -8.31 15.74
N ILE A 185 -6.48 -7.29 15.50
CA ILE A 185 -5.33 -6.89 16.32
C ILE A 185 -5.52 -5.42 16.68
N LEU A 186 -5.24 -5.07 17.94
CA LEU A 186 -5.16 -3.69 18.40
C LEU A 186 -3.69 -3.33 18.57
N ALA A 187 -3.29 -2.18 18.05
CA ALA A 187 -1.94 -1.65 18.12
C ALA A 187 -1.97 -0.17 18.49
N GLU A 188 -0.87 0.37 19.01
CA GLU A 188 -0.79 1.75 19.44
C GLU A 188 0.08 2.61 18.52
N PHE A 189 -0.27 3.89 18.36
CA PHE A 189 0.56 4.88 17.70
C PHE A 189 1.59 5.45 18.67
N GLY A 190 2.87 5.31 18.35
CA GLY A 190 3.98 5.85 19.12
C GLY A 190 5.04 6.55 18.25
N GLU A 191 6.10 6.99 18.90
CA GLU A 191 7.29 7.50 18.21
C GLU A 191 7.96 6.38 17.41
N SER A 192 7.94 5.14 17.93
CA SER A 192 8.43 3.93 17.29
C SER A 192 7.57 3.43 16.11
N GLY A 193 6.47 4.10 15.82
CA GLY A 193 5.53 3.69 14.77
C GLY A 193 4.22 3.16 15.34
N ILE A 194 3.72 2.07 14.75
CA ILE A 194 2.57 1.32 15.21
C ILE A 194 3.10 0.02 15.82
N ASP A 195 2.80 -0.21 17.08
CA ASP A 195 3.25 -1.36 17.90
C ASP A 195 2.08 -2.20 18.37
#